data_b7abc9d578ed62b0de205ceb3e7e9708
#
_entry.id   b7abc9d578ed62b0de205ceb3e7e9708
#
_cell.length_a   1.000
_cell.length_b   1.000
_cell.length_c   1.000
_cell.angle_alpha   90.00
_cell.angle_beta   90.00
_cell.angle_gamma   90.00
#
_symmetry.space_group_name_H-M   'P 1'
#
loop_
_entity.id
_entity.type
_entity.pdbx_description
1 polymer ?
#
loop_
_entity_poly.entity_id
_entity_poly.type
_entity_poly.pdbx_seq_one_letter_code
_entity_poly.pdbx_strand_id
1 'polypeptide(L)'
;MYKRQAADGKPTATNVWLWGMGQRPDLTAFADLHGVQGAMITAVDLLRGLAALVGWDRIEVPGATGYTDTDYAAKGRYAIEALDKYDLVCVHIEAPDESSHEGDLKKKIASLESIDMDIVAPILAHLEKTGEPYRLLVTPDHPTYLSTKTHTHGDVPFTICGSGIDADSYDQYHEANAAASELAMPNGWDLMPFFISKDSVSYTHLTLPTIYSV
;
A
#
# COMPACT_ATOMS: atom_id res chain seq x y z
N MET A 1 3.59 -3.14 36.46
CA MET A 1 2.99 -2.49 35.29
C MET A 1 1.45 -2.46 35.38
N TYR A 2 0.75 -3.58 35.52
CA TYR A 2 -0.73 -3.64 35.57
C TYR A 2 -1.39 -2.81 36.69
N LYS A 3 -0.78 -2.70 37.88
CA LYS A 3 -1.31 -1.89 38.99
C LYS A 3 -1.42 -0.40 38.64
N ARG A 4 -0.48 0.11 37.85
CA ARG A 4 -0.51 1.50 37.38
C ARG A 4 -1.62 1.69 36.32
N GLN A 5 -1.74 0.76 35.39
CA GLN A 5 -2.79 0.80 34.37
C GLN A 5 -4.19 0.77 35.02
N ALA A 6 -4.42 -0.08 36.02
CA ALA A 6 -5.67 -0.14 36.76
C ALA A 6 -5.97 1.17 37.53
N ALA A 7 -4.94 1.78 38.13
CA ALA A 7 -5.07 3.07 38.81
C ALA A 7 -5.43 4.22 37.86
N ASP A 8 -4.96 4.14 36.60
CA ASP A 8 -5.25 5.12 35.55
C ASP A 8 -6.56 4.81 34.79
N GLY A 9 -7.35 3.81 35.22
CA GLY A 9 -8.59 3.38 34.57
C GLY A 9 -8.39 2.77 33.17
N LYS A 10 -7.18 2.32 32.84
CA LYS A 10 -6.84 1.70 31.56
C LYS A 10 -6.97 0.19 31.61
N PRO A 11 -7.24 -0.49 30.48
CA PRO A 11 -7.16 -1.94 30.38
C PRO A 11 -5.80 -2.45 30.87
N THR A 12 -5.80 -3.52 31.67
CA THR A 12 -4.58 -4.06 32.25
C THR A 12 -4.04 -5.21 31.41
N ALA A 13 -2.75 -5.14 31.04
CA ALA A 13 -2.03 -6.27 30.49
C ALA A 13 -1.63 -7.23 31.62
N THR A 14 -2.13 -8.45 31.59
CA THR A 14 -1.87 -9.49 32.61
C THR A 14 -0.87 -10.54 32.16
N ASN A 15 -0.80 -10.78 30.86
CA ASN A 15 0.05 -11.79 30.25
C ASN A 15 0.77 -11.26 29.00
N VAL A 16 1.84 -11.91 28.62
CA VAL A 16 2.54 -11.69 27.35
C VAL A 16 2.38 -12.95 26.51
N TRP A 17 1.96 -12.78 25.28
CA TRP A 17 1.92 -13.84 24.29
C TRP A 17 2.89 -13.52 23.16
N LEU A 18 3.90 -14.37 22.98
CA LEU A 18 4.85 -14.31 21.86
C LEU A 18 4.31 -15.16 20.73
N TRP A 19 4.12 -14.55 19.57
CA TRP A 19 3.62 -15.21 18.37
C TRP A 19 4.42 -14.79 17.13
N GLY A 20 4.20 -15.46 15.99
CA GLY A 20 4.89 -15.10 14.74
C GLY A 20 6.39 -15.42 14.79
N MET A 21 6.79 -16.47 15.50
CA MET A 21 8.20 -16.89 15.55
C MET A 21 8.67 -17.33 14.16
N GLY A 22 9.89 -16.90 13.80
CA GLY A 22 10.53 -17.27 12.55
C GLY A 22 12.01 -16.95 12.58
N GLN A 23 12.69 -17.34 11.52
CA GLN A 23 14.07 -16.93 11.26
C GLN A 23 14.07 -15.72 10.35
N ARG A 24 15.10 -14.87 10.50
CA ARG A 24 15.30 -13.75 9.57
C ARG A 24 15.46 -14.30 8.15
N PRO A 25 14.62 -13.91 7.18
CA PRO A 25 14.80 -14.32 5.80
C PRO A 25 16.04 -13.66 5.21
N ASP A 26 16.68 -14.36 4.29
CA ASP A 26 17.73 -13.82 3.43
C ASP A 26 17.09 -13.40 2.11
N LEU A 27 16.77 -12.12 1.99
CA LEU A 27 16.13 -11.55 0.80
C LEU A 27 17.17 -10.83 -0.04
N THR A 28 17.11 -11.05 -1.35
CA THR A 28 17.91 -10.27 -2.30
C THR A 28 17.48 -8.81 -2.24
N ALA A 29 18.43 -7.89 -2.24
CA ALA A 29 18.11 -6.47 -2.24
C ALA A 29 17.28 -6.09 -3.47
N PHE A 30 16.30 -5.23 -3.28
CA PHE A 30 15.38 -4.83 -4.35
C PHE A 30 16.11 -4.18 -5.54
N ALA A 31 17.12 -3.37 -5.24
CA ALA A 31 17.96 -2.75 -6.26
C ALA A 31 18.74 -3.78 -7.10
N ASP A 32 19.15 -4.90 -6.50
CA ASP A 32 19.83 -5.97 -7.23
C ASP A 32 18.87 -6.76 -8.15
N LEU A 33 17.60 -6.88 -7.73
CA LEU A 33 16.58 -7.57 -8.52
C LEU A 33 16.03 -6.71 -9.65
N HIS A 34 15.84 -5.42 -9.40
CA HIS A 34 15.03 -4.56 -10.24
C HIS A 34 15.78 -3.33 -10.79
N GLY A 35 16.98 -3.05 -10.28
CA GLY A 35 17.80 -1.92 -10.74
C GLY A 35 17.28 -0.55 -10.33
N VAL A 36 16.37 -0.48 -9.34
CA VAL A 36 15.77 0.78 -8.84
C VAL A 36 15.94 0.91 -7.33
N GLN A 37 16.13 2.14 -6.87
CA GLN A 37 16.22 2.48 -5.45
C GLN A 37 14.84 2.80 -4.88
N GLY A 38 14.46 2.08 -3.83
CA GLY A 38 13.14 2.23 -3.20
C GLY A 38 13.19 2.92 -1.84
N ALA A 39 12.09 3.57 -1.50
CA ALA A 39 11.82 4.07 -0.17
C ALA A 39 10.38 3.75 0.27
N MET A 40 10.18 3.64 1.58
CA MET A 40 8.87 3.32 2.17
C MET A 40 8.47 4.32 3.26
N ILE A 41 7.24 4.78 3.16
CA ILE A 41 6.51 5.52 4.20
C ILE A 41 5.49 4.58 4.81
N THR A 42 5.66 4.21 6.07
CA THR A 42 4.72 3.36 6.83
C THR A 42 4.87 3.59 8.32
N ALA A 43 3.78 3.44 9.07
CA ALA A 43 3.79 3.43 10.53
C ALA A 43 3.80 2.00 11.12
N VAL A 44 3.73 0.97 10.27
CA VAL A 44 3.66 -0.44 10.68
C VAL A 44 5.05 -1.05 10.76
N ASP A 45 5.43 -1.56 11.93
CA ASP A 45 6.78 -2.08 12.17
C ASP A 45 7.14 -3.28 11.29
N LEU A 46 6.16 -4.13 10.96
CA LEU A 46 6.37 -5.26 10.04
C LEU A 46 6.87 -4.78 8.68
N LEU A 47 6.22 -3.77 8.09
CA LEU A 47 6.58 -3.23 6.79
C LEU A 47 7.89 -2.42 6.84
N ARG A 48 8.15 -1.74 7.98
CA ARG A 48 9.46 -1.11 8.23
C ARG A 48 10.58 -2.15 8.24
N GLY A 49 10.31 -3.32 8.82
CA GLY A 49 11.22 -4.46 8.82
C GLY A 49 11.46 -5.03 7.42
N LEU A 50 10.39 -5.21 6.64
CA LEU A 50 10.50 -5.68 5.25
C LEU A 50 11.27 -4.68 4.37
N ALA A 51 10.99 -3.38 4.47
CA ALA A 51 11.74 -2.35 3.78
C ALA A 51 13.25 -2.45 4.06
N ALA A 52 13.63 -2.62 5.35
CA ALA A 52 15.03 -2.79 5.73
C ALA A 52 15.64 -4.09 5.15
N LEU A 53 14.87 -5.17 5.08
CA LEU A 53 15.36 -6.46 4.55
C LEU A 53 15.61 -6.42 3.05
N VAL A 54 14.78 -5.69 2.28
CA VAL A 54 14.95 -5.52 0.82
C VAL A 54 15.85 -4.33 0.46
N GLY A 55 16.43 -3.64 1.44
CA GLY A 55 17.36 -2.54 1.20
C GLY A 55 16.69 -1.20 0.88
N TRP A 56 15.41 -1.02 1.21
CA TRP A 56 14.73 0.27 1.04
C TRP A 56 14.98 1.21 2.21
N ASP A 57 15.09 2.51 1.92
CA ASP A 57 15.10 3.53 2.95
C ASP A 57 13.70 3.70 3.57
N ARG A 58 13.67 3.98 4.87
CA ARG A 58 12.45 4.21 5.63
C ARG A 58 12.33 5.69 5.93
N ILE A 59 11.25 6.30 5.44
CA ILE A 59 11.00 7.72 5.61
C ILE A 59 10.13 7.93 6.85
N GLU A 60 10.66 8.64 7.83
CA GLU A 60 9.93 9.01 9.04
C GLU A 60 9.06 10.23 8.76
N VAL A 61 7.76 10.08 8.95
CA VAL A 61 6.78 11.16 8.77
C VAL A 61 6.19 11.54 10.12
N PRO A 62 6.42 12.76 10.63
CA PRO A 62 5.77 13.23 11.84
C PRO A 62 4.25 13.19 11.70
N GLY A 63 3.57 12.63 12.72
CA GLY A 63 2.12 12.47 12.70
C GLY A 63 1.62 11.23 11.94
N ALA A 64 2.51 10.43 11.33
CA ALA A 64 2.12 9.15 10.76
C ALA A 64 1.81 8.14 11.87
N THR A 65 0.59 7.59 11.82
CA THR A 65 0.14 6.50 12.69
C THR A 65 -0.32 5.31 11.84
N GLY A 66 -0.47 4.13 12.46
CA GLY A 66 -1.11 2.96 11.85
C GLY A 66 -2.63 2.98 12.03
N TYR A 67 -3.27 4.14 12.19
CA TYR A 67 -4.69 4.25 12.48
C TYR A 67 -5.35 5.39 11.67
N THR A 68 -6.65 5.60 11.86
CA THR A 68 -7.45 6.59 11.11
C THR A 68 -7.09 8.05 11.40
N ASP A 69 -6.36 8.31 12.47
CA ASP A 69 -5.85 9.64 12.87
C ASP A 69 -4.48 9.99 12.24
N THR A 70 -3.98 9.16 11.34
CA THR A 70 -2.72 9.42 10.64
C THR A 70 -2.75 10.73 9.86
N ASP A 71 -1.63 11.44 9.79
CA ASP A 71 -1.51 12.64 8.94
C ASP A 71 -1.30 12.22 7.47
N TYR A 72 -2.43 12.06 6.74
CA TYR A 72 -2.44 11.69 5.32
C TYR A 72 -1.69 12.72 4.47
N ALA A 73 -1.95 14.00 4.70
CA ALA A 73 -1.33 15.08 3.94
C ALA A 73 0.18 15.15 4.16
N ALA A 74 0.67 14.88 5.39
CA ALA A 74 2.10 14.76 5.61
C ALA A 74 2.68 13.57 4.85
N LYS A 75 2.04 12.41 4.85
CA LYS A 75 2.51 11.24 4.08
C LYS A 75 2.61 11.57 2.59
N GLY A 76 1.62 12.25 2.01
CA GLY A 76 1.66 12.72 0.61
C GLY A 76 2.81 13.69 0.33
N ARG A 77 3.02 14.69 1.18
CA ARG A 77 4.14 15.65 1.02
C ARG A 77 5.49 14.97 1.09
N TYR A 78 5.72 14.11 2.09
CA TYR A 78 6.98 13.39 2.22
C TYR A 78 7.23 12.41 1.09
N ALA A 79 6.16 11.82 0.51
CA ALA A 79 6.29 11.01 -0.68
C ALA A 79 6.76 11.82 -1.88
N ILE A 80 6.19 13.00 -2.11
CA ILE A 80 6.60 13.93 -3.17
C ILE A 80 8.08 14.33 -2.99
N GLU A 81 8.49 14.73 -1.79
CA GLU A 81 9.88 15.07 -1.49
C GLU A 81 10.84 13.89 -1.72
N ALA A 82 10.37 12.66 -1.46
CA ALA A 82 11.17 11.47 -1.65
C ALA A 82 11.41 11.12 -3.12
N LEU A 83 10.49 11.48 -4.03
CA LEU A 83 10.64 11.26 -5.46
C LEU A 83 11.81 12.02 -6.09
N ASP A 84 12.31 13.06 -5.45
CA ASP A 84 13.55 13.74 -5.86
C ASP A 84 14.81 12.88 -5.68
N LYS A 85 14.72 11.83 -4.85
CA LYS A 85 15.87 11.01 -4.46
C LYS A 85 15.75 9.53 -4.86
N TYR A 86 14.52 9.00 -4.88
CA TYR A 86 14.27 7.58 -5.07
C TYR A 86 13.50 7.32 -6.36
N ASP A 87 13.84 6.23 -7.03
CA ASP A 87 13.14 5.77 -8.25
C ASP A 87 11.74 5.25 -7.94
N LEU A 88 11.52 4.74 -6.72
CA LEU A 88 10.26 4.14 -6.26
C LEU A 88 9.95 4.59 -4.83
N VAL A 89 8.76 5.11 -4.60
CA VAL A 89 8.27 5.45 -3.27
C VAL A 89 6.98 4.68 -2.99
N CYS A 90 6.99 3.87 -1.93
CA CYS A 90 5.82 3.15 -1.45
C CYS A 90 5.22 3.89 -0.24
N VAL A 91 3.95 4.26 -0.34
CA VAL A 91 3.20 4.89 0.76
C VAL A 91 2.15 3.92 1.27
N HIS A 92 2.35 3.44 2.48
CA HIS A 92 1.45 2.48 3.13
C HIS A 92 0.51 3.18 4.11
N ILE A 93 -0.78 2.83 4.03
CA ILE A 93 -1.85 3.37 4.88
C ILE A 93 -2.64 2.21 5.47
N GLU A 94 -2.56 2.03 6.79
CA GLU A 94 -3.23 0.97 7.55
C GLU A 94 -4.70 1.29 7.86
N ALA A 95 -5.09 2.55 7.85
CA ALA A 95 -6.37 3.03 8.35
C ALA A 95 -7.62 2.34 7.77
N PRO A 96 -7.71 1.98 6.47
CA PRO A 96 -8.85 1.22 5.94
C PRO A 96 -8.95 -0.19 6.51
N ASP A 97 -7.81 -0.84 6.80
CA ASP A 97 -7.74 -2.16 7.41
C ASP A 97 -8.24 -2.11 8.86
N GLU A 98 -7.70 -1.24 9.68
CA GLU A 98 -8.11 -1.04 11.06
C GLU A 98 -9.61 -0.70 11.17
N SER A 99 -10.11 0.17 10.29
CA SER A 99 -11.54 0.48 10.22
C SER A 99 -12.40 -0.75 9.91
N SER A 100 -11.86 -1.68 9.11
CA SER A 100 -12.53 -2.94 8.77
C SER A 100 -12.53 -3.90 9.95
N HIS A 101 -11.45 -4.01 10.69
CA HIS A 101 -11.37 -4.78 11.93
C HIS A 101 -12.33 -4.28 13.00
N GLU A 102 -12.56 -2.98 13.06
CA GLU A 102 -13.60 -2.39 13.92
C GLU A 102 -15.02 -2.65 13.37
N GLY A 103 -15.18 -2.87 12.08
CA GLY A 103 -16.47 -2.96 11.38
C GLY A 103 -17.09 -1.58 11.18
N ASP A 104 -16.28 -0.52 11.10
CA ASP A 104 -16.73 0.86 10.95
C ASP A 104 -16.65 1.31 9.48
N LEU A 105 -17.78 1.16 8.77
CA LEU A 105 -17.89 1.55 7.36
C LEU A 105 -17.60 3.05 7.14
N LYS A 106 -18.03 3.91 8.06
CA LYS A 106 -17.84 5.36 7.89
C LYS A 106 -16.38 5.75 7.99
N LYS A 107 -15.65 5.18 8.94
CA LYS A 107 -14.21 5.39 9.07
C LYS A 107 -13.46 4.85 7.85
N LYS A 108 -13.85 3.66 7.34
CA LYS A 108 -13.24 3.08 6.15
C LYS A 108 -13.39 3.97 4.94
N ILE A 109 -14.61 4.46 4.67
CA ILE A 109 -14.88 5.38 3.56
C ILE A 109 -14.05 6.67 3.73
N ALA A 110 -14.10 7.30 4.91
CA ALA A 110 -13.36 8.52 5.18
C ALA A 110 -11.84 8.34 5.00
N SER A 111 -11.29 7.18 5.39
CA SER A 111 -9.88 6.87 5.15
C SER A 111 -9.53 6.75 3.67
N LEU A 112 -10.40 6.12 2.87
CA LEU A 112 -10.21 6.01 1.42
C LEU A 112 -10.32 7.37 0.73
N GLU A 113 -11.28 8.22 1.12
CA GLU A 113 -11.41 9.60 0.63
C GLU A 113 -10.17 10.44 0.97
N SER A 114 -9.61 10.29 2.19
CA SER A 114 -8.38 10.98 2.58
C SER A 114 -7.16 10.47 1.81
N ILE A 115 -7.06 9.17 1.53
CA ILE A 115 -5.99 8.61 0.69
C ILE A 115 -6.04 9.23 -0.70
N ASP A 116 -7.22 9.28 -1.31
CA ASP A 116 -7.38 9.85 -2.64
C ASP A 116 -7.03 11.35 -2.65
N MET A 117 -7.63 12.13 -1.74
CA MET A 117 -7.55 13.57 -1.72
C MET A 117 -6.19 14.11 -1.24
N ASP A 118 -5.60 13.49 -0.23
CA ASP A 118 -4.43 14.01 0.47
C ASP A 118 -3.11 13.32 0.05
N ILE A 119 -3.17 12.15 -0.62
CA ILE A 119 -2.00 11.39 -1.05
C ILE A 119 -1.98 11.20 -2.57
N VAL A 120 -2.97 10.51 -3.12
CA VAL A 120 -2.96 10.12 -4.54
C VAL A 120 -3.04 11.33 -5.46
N ALA A 121 -4.02 12.20 -5.27
CA ALA A 121 -4.23 13.36 -6.11
C ALA A 121 -3.03 14.35 -6.07
N PRO A 122 -2.45 14.70 -4.91
CA PRO A 122 -1.25 15.54 -4.87
C PRO A 122 -0.02 14.91 -5.53
N ILE A 123 0.20 13.60 -5.34
CA ILE A 123 1.31 12.89 -5.99
C ILE A 123 1.12 12.88 -7.50
N LEU A 124 -0.07 12.53 -8.00
CA LEU A 124 -0.38 12.54 -9.43
C LEU A 124 -0.16 13.91 -10.04
N ALA A 125 -0.71 14.97 -9.42
CA ALA A 125 -0.54 16.34 -9.89
C ALA A 125 0.95 16.79 -9.92
N HIS A 126 1.75 16.33 -8.95
CA HIS A 126 3.19 16.58 -8.94
C HIS A 126 3.87 15.87 -10.12
N LEU A 127 3.61 14.58 -10.32
CA LEU A 127 4.20 13.77 -11.39
C LEU A 127 3.85 14.32 -12.77
N GLU A 128 2.59 14.69 -13.00
CA GLU A 128 2.17 15.32 -14.25
C GLU A 128 2.89 16.66 -14.53
N LYS A 129 3.12 17.44 -13.46
CA LYS A 129 3.79 18.73 -13.56
C LYS A 129 5.28 18.61 -13.90
N THR A 130 5.94 17.53 -13.49
CA THR A 130 7.37 17.34 -13.81
C THR A 130 7.61 17.15 -15.30
N GLY A 131 6.65 16.58 -16.03
CA GLY A 131 6.79 16.21 -17.44
C GLY A 131 7.72 15.00 -17.67
N GLU A 132 8.24 14.38 -16.61
CA GLU A 132 9.08 13.19 -16.69
C GLU A 132 8.22 11.92 -16.79
N PRO A 133 8.72 10.84 -17.40
CA PRO A 133 8.01 9.56 -17.41
C PRO A 133 7.78 9.04 -15.99
N TYR A 134 6.54 8.67 -15.67
CA TYR A 134 6.16 8.14 -14.38
C TYR A 134 5.14 7.01 -14.50
N ARG A 135 4.99 6.24 -13.46
CA ARG A 135 3.84 5.35 -13.21
C ARG A 135 3.37 5.49 -11.78
N LEU A 136 2.07 5.46 -11.59
CA LEU A 136 1.41 5.47 -10.28
C LEU A 136 0.54 4.23 -10.17
N LEU A 137 0.73 3.46 -9.09
CA LEU A 137 -0.02 2.25 -8.75
C LEU A 137 -0.74 2.47 -7.44
N VAL A 138 -2.02 2.16 -7.38
CA VAL A 138 -2.82 2.13 -6.15
C VAL A 138 -3.44 0.74 -6.02
N THR A 139 -3.21 0.09 -4.87
CA THR A 139 -3.71 -1.26 -4.60
C THR A 139 -3.83 -1.49 -3.09
N PRO A 140 -4.83 -2.23 -2.58
CA PRO A 140 -4.73 -2.86 -1.28
C PRO A 140 -3.79 -4.07 -1.36
N ASP A 141 -3.31 -4.52 -0.23
CA ASP A 141 -2.50 -5.75 -0.09
C ASP A 141 -3.36 -7.00 0.07
N HIS A 142 -4.50 -6.91 0.73
CA HIS A 142 -5.47 -7.98 0.93
C HIS A 142 -6.87 -7.44 1.22
N PRO A 143 -7.93 -8.26 1.05
CA PRO A 143 -9.26 -7.90 1.49
C PRO A 143 -9.40 -8.01 3.01
N THR A 144 -10.01 -7.01 3.64
CA THR A 144 -10.45 -7.04 5.04
C THR A 144 -11.91 -6.65 5.11
N TYR A 145 -12.79 -7.64 5.28
CA TYR A 145 -14.23 -7.42 5.22
C TYR A 145 -14.79 -6.87 6.52
N LEU A 146 -15.59 -5.82 6.41
CA LEU A 146 -16.34 -5.24 7.52
C LEU A 146 -17.26 -6.26 8.24
N SER A 147 -17.80 -7.22 7.48
CA SER A 147 -18.72 -8.22 8.00
C SER A 147 -18.04 -9.27 8.88
N THR A 148 -16.82 -9.66 8.53
CA THR A 148 -16.05 -10.68 9.26
C THR A 148 -15.03 -10.06 10.20
N LYS A 149 -14.69 -8.78 10.00
CA LYS A 149 -13.70 -8.03 10.78
C LYS A 149 -12.32 -8.70 10.80
N THR A 150 -11.96 -9.33 9.70
CA THR A 150 -10.69 -10.05 9.58
C THR A 150 -10.24 -10.10 8.13
N HIS A 151 -8.95 -10.34 7.94
CA HIS A 151 -8.38 -10.60 6.62
C HIS A 151 -9.05 -11.82 6.00
N THR A 152 -9.19 -11.80 4.70
CA THR A 152 -9.77 -12.92 3.95
C THR A 152 -9.02 -13.16 2.66
N HIS A 153 -9.20 -14.33 2.09
CA HIS A 153 -8.68 -14.65 0.77
C HIS A 153 -9.57 -14.02 -0.30
N GLY A 154 -8.97 -13.64 -1.40
CA GLY A 154 -9.67 -13.11 -2.57
C GLY A 154 -8.80 -12.15 -3.35
N ASP A 155 -9.29 -11.80 -4.53
CA ASP A 155 -8.64 -10.85 -5.40
C ASP A 155 -8.76 -9.45 -4.84
N VAL A 156 -7.77 -8.63 -5.10
CA VAL A 156 -7.78 -7.22 -4.78
C VAL A 156 -7.77 -6.39 -6.07
N PRO A 157 -8.56 -5.29 -6.11
CA PRO A 157 -8.48 -4.39 -7.24
C PRO A 157 -7.16 -3.62 -7.18
N PHE A 158 -6.60 -3.31 -8.36
CA PHE A 158 -5.55 -2.31 -8.46
C PHE A 158 -5.83 -1.37 -9.62
N THR A 159 -5.27 -0.18 -9.56
CA THR A 159 -5.26 0.75 -10.69
C THR A 159 -3.84 1.25 -10.92
N ILE A 160 -3.52 1.46 -12.19
CA ILE A 160 -2.21 1.94 -12.61
C ILE A 160 -2.38 2.97 -13.73
N CYS A 161 -1.61 4.04 -13.69
CA CYS A 161 -1.57 5.01 -14.77
C CYS A 161 -0.14 5.50 -15.02
N GLY A 162 0.05 6.19 -16.12
CA GLY A 162 1.31 6.85 -16.49
C GLY A 162 1.95 6.29 -17.75
N SER A 163 3.26 6.40 -17.86
CA SER A 163 4.02 6.15 -19.10
C SER A 163 3.95 4.69 -19.54
N GLY A 164 3.52 4.49 -20.80
CA GLY A 164 3.41 3.17 -21.39
C GLY A 164 2.26 2.31 -20.85
N ILE A 165 1.28 2.96 -20.20
CA ILE A 165 0.04 2.32 -19.74
C ILE A 165 -1.11 2.86 -20.59
N ASP A 166 -1.77 1.98 -21.33
CA ASP A 166 -2.98 2.32 -22.06
C ASP A 166 -4.17 2.36 -21.11
N ALA A 167 -4.97 3.43 -21.17
CA ALA A 167 -6.18 3.54 -20.38
C ALA A 167 -7.23 2.55 -20.89
N ASP A 168 -7.89 1.84 -19.97
CA ASP A 168 -9.09 1.09 -20.31
C ASP A 168 -10.34 1.99 -20.38
N SER A 169 -11.51 1.38 -20.54
CA SER A 169 -12.78 2.11 -20.68
C SER A 169 -13.44 2.48 -19.34
N TYR A 170 -12.79 2.14 -18.21
CA TYR A 170 -13.34 2.36 -16.88
C TYR A 170 -12.78 3.64 -16.27
N ASP A 171 -13.67 4.44 -15.69
CA ASP A 171 -13.37 5.76 -15.13
C ASP A 171 -13.36 5.79 -13.58
N GLN A 172 -13.64 4.66 -12.95
CA GLN A 172 -13.72 4.54 -11.49
C GLN A 172 -12.97 3.33 -10.99
N TYR A 173 -12.28 3.50 -9.88
CA TYR A 173 -11.54 2.45 -9.19
C TYR A 173 -12.43 1.77 -8.14
N HIS A 174 -12.93 0.58 -8.47
CA HIS A 174 -13.67 -0.30 -7.56
C HIS A 174 -13.69 -1.74 -8.09
N GLU A 175 -14.07 -2.68 -7.24
CA GLU A 175 -14.01 -4.12 -7.51
C GLU A 175 -14.76 -4.53 -8.80
N ALA A 176 -15.92 -3.94 -9.08
CA ALA A 176 -16.70 -4.33 -10.27
C ALA A 176 -16.02 -3.94 -11.58
N ASN A 177 -15.41 -2.74 -11.64
CA ASN A 177 -14.64 -2.31 -12.79
C ASN A 177 -13.34 -3.11 -12.92
N ALA A 178 -12.65 -3.35 -11.82
CA ALA A 178 -11.44 -4.17 -11.81
C ALA A 178 -11.72 -5.60 -12.30
N ALA A 179 -12.82 -6.21 -11.86
CA ALA A 179 -13.23 -7.55 -12.32
C ALA A 179 -13.65 -7.60 -13.79
N ALA A 180 -14.06 -6.48 -14.38
CA ALA A 180 -14.45 -6.38 -15.78
C ALA A 180 -13.29 -5.90 -16.70
N SER A 181 -12.20 -5.40 -16.12
CA SER A 181 -11.00 -4.98 -16.86
C SER A 181 -10.27 -6.19 -17.47
N GLU A 182 -9.64 -5.99 -18.61
CA GLU A 182 -8.74 -6.98 -19.23
C GLU A 182 -7.36 -7.02 -18.55
N LEU A 183 -7.04 -5.98 -17.73
CA LEU A 183 -5.79 -5.93 -16.99
C LEU A 183 -5.89 -6.76 -15.72
N ALA A 184 -5.19 -7.84 -15.71
CA ALA A 184 -5.19 -8.73 -14.59
C ALA A 184 -3.84 -9.40 -14.36
N MET A 185 -3.42 -9.59 -13.08
CA MET A 185 -2.17 -10.23 -12.69
C MET A 185 -2.46 -11.57 -12.00
N PRO A 186 -2.20 -12.71 -12.67
CA PRO A 186 -2.45 -14.05 -12.09
C PRO A 186 -1.64 -14.28 -10.81
N ASN A 187 -0.47 -13.67 -10.72
CA ASN A 187 0.41 -13.81 -9.59
C ASN A 187 0.79 -12.42 -9.08
N GLY A 188 0.58 -12.14 -7.80
CA GLY A 188 0.91 -10.85 -7.21
C GLY A 188 2.40 -10.45 -7.35
N TRP A 189 3.30 -11.42 -7.39
CA TRP A 189 4.74 -11.15 -7.58
C TRP A 189 5.10 -10.67 -9.00
N ASP A 190 4.24 -10.81 -9.99
CA ASP A 190 4.45 -10.30 -11.34
C ASP A 190 4.09 -8.81 -11.47
N LEU A 191 3.31 -8.28 -10.51
CA LEU A 191 2.87 -6.88 -10.52
C LEU A 191 4.04 -5.90 -10.42
N MET A 192 5.02 -6.16 -9.55
CA MET A 192 6.14 -5.26 -9.38
C MET A 192 7.07 -5.22 -10.60
N PRO A 193 7.51 -6.35 -11.18
CA PRO A 193 8.24 -6.34 -12.46
C PRO A 193 7.50 -5.60 -13.57
N PHE A 194 6.20 -5.79 -13.66
CA PHE A 194 5.34 -5.06 -14.59
C PHE A 194 5.33 -3.55 -14.33
N PHE A 195 5.13 -3.13 -13.08
CA PHE A 195 5.06 -1.73 -12.69
C PHE A 195 6.32 -0.96 -13.01
N ILE A 196 7.51 -1.57 -12.82
CA ILE A 196 8.80 -0.92 -13.03
C ILE A 196 9.39 -1.17 -14.43
N SER A 197 8.77 -2.01 -15.27
CA SER A 197 9.28 -2.27 -16.62
C SER A 197 9.34 -0.99 -17.45
N LYS A 198 10.39 -0.86 -18.28
CA LYS A 198 10.55 0.29 -19.18
C LYS A 198 9.81 0.12 -20.51
N ASP A 199 9.33 -1.10 -20.77
CA ASP A 199 8.63 -1.42 -22.00
C ASP A 199 7.19 -0.91 -21.94
N SER A 200 6.71 -0.34 -23.07
CA SER A 200 5.28 -0.11 -23.25
C SER A 200 4.58 -1.46 -23.33
N VAL A 201 3.68 -1.73 -22.40
CA VAL A 201 2.94 -2.99 -22.39
C VAL A 201 1.62 -2.76 -23.13
N SER A 202 1.62 -3.19 -24.42
CA SER A 202 0.39 -3.34 -25.19
C SER A 202 -0.26 -4.64 -24.79
N TYR A 203 -1.43 -4.58 -24.16
CA TYR A 203 -2.19 -5.76 -23.75
C TYR A 203 -2.92 -6.37 -24.96
N THR A 204 -2.33 -7.35 -25.59
CA THR A 204 -3.04 -8.28 -26.45
C THR A 204 -3.10 -9.63 -25.75
N HIS A 205 -4.29 -9.96 -25.22
CA HIS A 205 -4.68 -11.27 -24.66
C HIS A 205 -4.07 -11.68 -23.32
N LEU A 206 -4.66 -11.19 -22.21
CA LEU A 206 -4.60 -11.91 -20.94
C LEU A 206 -6.04 -12.05 -20.41
N THR A 207 -6.51 -13.27 -20.42
CA THR A 207 -7.75 -13.66 -19.75
C THR A 207 -7.59 -13.54 -18.26
N LEU A 208 -8.58 -12.93 -17.65
CA LEU A 208 -8.78 -12.63 -16.22
C LEU A 208 -7.90 -13.38 -15.26
N PRO A 209 -7.35 -12.70 -14.36
CA PRO A 209 -6.87 -13.27 -13.16
C PRO A 209 -7.09 -12.48 -11.90
N THR A 210 -6.90 -13.19 -11.00
CA THR A 210 -7.02 -13.16 -9.59
C THR A 210 -5.66 -12.94 -8.96
N ILE A 211 -5.44 -11.84 -8.26
CA ILE A 211 -4.30 -11.76 -7.35
C ILE A 211 -4.67 -12.59 -6.11
N TYR A 212 -4.00 -13.71 -5.92
CA TYR A 212 -4.11 -14.47 -4.68
C TYR A 212 -3.18 -13.82 -3.65
N SER A 213 -3.76 -13.26 -2.60
CA SER A 213 -2.98 -12.96 -1.39
C SER A 213 -2.61 -14.26 -0.69
N VAL A 214 -1.36 -14.40 -0.34
CA VAL A 214 -0.79 -15.52 0.43
C VAL A 214 -1.22 -15.44 1.88
#